data_76b26727e9d7c83dea921d0ac4f2c84e
#
_entry.id   76b26727e9d7c83dea921d0ac4f2c84e
#
_cell.length_a   1.000
_cell.length_b   1.000
_cell.length_c   1.000
_cell.angle_alpha   90.00
_cell.angle_beta   90.00
_cell.angle_gamma   90.00
#
_symmetry.space_group_name_H-M   'P 1'
#
loop_
_entity.id
_entity.type
_entity.pdbx_description
1 polymer ?
#
loop_
_entity_poly.entity_id
_entity_poly.type
_entity_poly.pdbx_seq_one_letter_code
_entity_poly.pdbx_strand_id
1 'polypeptide(L)'
;MSYLVFVRHGESTYNAKGVWTGWLDPPLSKKGFEEARQAGQLLRDIKFDIAYTSDLLRAQQTLDEIKKILGIEIPTIISPEIKERHYGDYTDKNKWEVEKELGEVEFKKLRRSFDYPVPNGESLKDVYNRTVPYFTREILPKLKEGKNVLIVAHGNSLRALTKYIENISDEDIADLEIPTGQVIVYKMDPEGKVISKEIRGAE
;
A
#
# COMPACT_ATOMS: atom_id res chain seq x y z
N MET A 1 13.35 17.93 -8.08
CA MET A 1 13.26 17.23 -6.79
C MET A 1 11.79 17.15 -6.40
N SER A 2 11.32 15.97 -6.01
CA SER A 2 9.94 15.74 -5.55
C SER A 2 9.91 14.74 -4.40
N TYR A 3 8.78 14.65 -3.72
CA TYR A 3 8.50 13.62 -2.73
C TYR A 3 7.48 12.64 -3.27
N LEU A 4 7.76 11.35 -3.12
CA LEU A 4 6.81 10.27 -3.27
C LEU A 4 6.54 9.70 -1.89
N VAL A 5 5.30 9.73 -1.46
CA VAL A 5 4.92 9.24 -0.14
C VAL A 5 3.94 8.08 -0.28
N PHE A 6 4.26 6.97 0.36
CA PHE A 6 3.37 5.83 0.52
C PHE A 6 2.77 5.82 1.93
N VAL A 7 1.48 5.59 1.99
CA VAL A 7 0.77 5.30 3.24
C VAL A 7 -0.05 4.03 3.04
N ARG A 8 0.19 3.00 3.84
CA ARG A 8 -0.72 1.89 3.90
C ARG A 8 -1.97 2.32 4.65
N HIS A 9 -3.16 1.97 4.12
CA HIS A 9 -4.42 2.26 4.80
C HIS A 9 -4.40 1.81 6.27
N GLY A 10 -5.16 2.49 7.11
CA GLY A 10 -5.34 2.12 8.51
C GLY A 10 -6.01 0.75 8.67
N GLU A 11 -5.96 0.18 9.86
CA GLU A 11 -6.59 -1.10 10.17
C GLU A 11 -8.07 -1.11 9.73
N SER A 12 -8.47 -2.09 8.92
CA SER A 12 -9.87 -2.33 8.61
C SER A 12 -10.52 -3.24 9.66
N THR A 13 -11.85 -3.28 9.68
CA THR A 13 -12.59 -4.20 10.56
C THR A 13 -12.24 -5.67 10.31
N TYR A 14 -11.83 -6.02 9.07
CA TYR A 14 -11.36 -7.38 8.73
C TYR A 14 -9.91 -7.62 9.15
N ASN A 15 -9.04 -6.62 9.06
CA ASN A 15 -7.69 -6.73 9.62
C ASN A 15 -7.74 -7.03 11.12
N ALA A 16 -8.61 -6.32 11.87
CA ALA A 16 -8.81 -6.52 13.29
C ALA A 16 -9.25 -7.96 13.66
N LYS A 17 -9.99 -8.62 12.77
CA LYS A 17 -10.45 -10.01 12.92
C LYS A 17 -9.45 -11.06 12.40
N GLY A 18 -8.34 -10.63 11.80
CA GLY A 18 -7.38 -11.54 11.16
C GLY A 18 -7.91 -12.27 9.94
N VAL A 19 -8.84 -11.67 9.20
CA VAL A 19 -9.47 -12.22 8.02
C VAL A 19 -8.78 -11.71 6.75
N TRP A 20 -8.64 -12.58 5.73
CA TRP A 20 -8.16 -12.20 4.40
C TRP A 20 -9.20 -11.32 3.70
N THR A 21 -8.86 -10.07 3.47
CA THR A 21 -9.81 -9.08 2.93
C THR A 21 -9.86 -9.06 1.41
N GLY A 22 -8.69 -9.02 0.77
CA GLY A 22 -8.58 -8.88 -0.68
C GLY A 22 -9.38 -7.69 -1.21
N TRP A 23 -10.31 -7.96 -2.12
CA TRP A 23 -11.18 -6.96 -2.75
C TRP A 23 -12.52 -6.76 -2.05
N LEU A 24 -12.80 -7.49 -0.97
CA LEU A 24 -13.91 -7.13 -0.09
C LEU A 24 -13.69 -5.72 0.47
N ASP A 25 -14.75 -5.02 0.76
CA ASP A 25 -14.70 -3.58 1.03
C ASP A 25 -15.16 -3.17 2.45
N PRO A 26 -14.57 -3.77 3.51
CA PRO A 26 -14.86 -3.36 4.87
C PRO A 26 -14.27 -1.96 5.15
N PRO A 27 -14.94 -1.18 6.02
CA PRO A 27 -14.45 0.12 6.45
C PRO A 27 -13.24 -0.02 7.40
N LEU A 28 -12.60 1.12 7.69
CA LEU A 28 -11.63 1.23 8.76
C LEU A 28 -12.27 0.86 10.11
N SER A 29 -11.49 0.25 10.98
CA SER A 29 -11.80 0.15 12.41
C SER A 29 -11.58 1.49 13.11
N LYS A 30 -12.02 1.61 14.38
CA LYS A 30 -11.72 2.79 15.19
C LYS A 30 -10.21 3.07 15.25
N LYS A 31 -9.42 2.02 15.45
CA LYS A 31 -7.96 2.10 15.45
C LYS A 31 -7.43 2.56 14.09
N GLY A 32 -8.01 2.05 12.98
CA GLY A 32 -7.61 2.45 11.63
C GLY A 32 -7.81 3.94 11.35
N PHE A 33 -8.88 4.55 11.86
CA PHE A 33 -9.07 6.00 11.80
C PHE A 33 -8.01 6.77 12.61
N GLU A 34 -7.60 6.25 13.78
CA GLU A 34 -6.54 6.84 14.58
C GLU A 34 -5.19 6.74 13.86
N GLU A 35 -4.87 5.58 13.27
CA GLU A 35 -3.67 5.38 12.44
C GLU A 35 -3.63 6.36 11.24
N ALA A 36 -4.76 6.57 10.58
CA ALA A 36 -4.88 7.53 9.47
C ALA A 36 -4.60 8.97 9.91
N ARG A 37 -5.11 9.38 11.07
CA ARG A 37 -4.83 10.72 11.63
C ARG A 37 -3.37 10.89 12.00
N GLN A 38 -2.76 9.86 12.61
CA GLN A 38 -1.33 9.86 12.93
C GLN A 38 -0.49 9.99 11.67
N ALA A 39 -0.82 9.24 10.59
CA ALA A 39 -0.15 9.40 9.30
C ALA A 39 -0.24 10.83 8.79
N GLY A 40 -1.41 11.47 8.88
CA GLY A 40 -1.57 12.89 8.54
C GLY A 40 -0.67 13.83 9.35
N GLN A 41 -0.53 13.58 10.67
CA GLN A 41 0.37 14.38 11.52
C GLN A 41 1.83 14.27 11.09
N LEU A 42 2.27 13.06 10.71
CA LEU A 42 3.64 12.78 10.28
C LEU A 42 3.99 13.41 8.92
N LEU A 43 3.00 13.91 8.18
CA LEU A 43 3.17 14.45 6.83
C LEU A 43 3.02 15.98 6.74
N ARG A 44 2.92 16.69 7.87
CA ARG A 44 2.70 18.15 7.91
C ARG A 44 3.81 18.99 7.29
N ASP A 45 5.00 18.44 7.19
CA ASP A 45 6.18 19.10 6.58
C ASP A 45 6.23 18.98 5.06
N ILE A 46 5.34 18.19 4.44
CA ILE A 46 5.30 17.96 3.00
C ILE A 46 4.06 18.62 2.39
N LYS A 47 4.26 19.50 1.41
CA LYS A 47 3.17 20.06 0.61
C LYS A 47 2.89 19.15 -0.58
N PHE A 48 1.72 18.51 -0.62
CA PHE A 48 1.31 17.64 -1.70
C PHE A 48 0.62 18.38 -2.85
N ASP A 49 0.87 17.92 -4.08
CA ASP A 49 0.26 18.45 -5.30
C ASP A 49 -0.86 17.55 -5.84
N ILE A 50 -0.78 16.25 -5.58
CA ILE A 50 -1.73 15.24 -6.07
C ILE A 50 -1.71 14.00 -5.18
N ALA A 51 -2.86 13.34 -5.05
CA ALA A 51 -3.00 12.07 -4.35
C ALA A 51 -3.56 10.98 -5.28
N TYR A 52 -3.14 9.75 -5.00
CA TYR A 52 -3.65 8.52 -5.62
C TYR A 52 -4.14 7.56 -4.54
N THR A 53 -5.25 6.92 -4.80
CA THR A 53 -5.78 5.86 -3.93
C THR A 53 -6.53 4.81 -4.74
N SER A 54 -6.85 3.67 -4.11
CA SER A 54 -7.64 2.64 -4.77
C SER A 54 -9.14 2.93 -4.66
N ASP A 55 -9.92 2.10 -5.36
CA ASP A 55 -11.38 2.08 -5.28
C ASP A 55 -11.92 1.40 -4.01
N LEU A 56 -11.06 0.96 -3.08
CA LEU A 56 -11.47 0.33 -1.83
C LEU A 56 -11.63 1.36 -0.70
N LEU A 57 -12.76 1.25 0.01
CA LEU A 57 -13.22 2.22 1.01
C LEU A 57 -12.16 2.53 2.09
N ARG A 58 -11.49 1.51 2.63
CA ARG A 58 -10.48 1.68 3.68
C ARG A 58 -9.30 2.58 3.26
N ALA A 59 -8.89 2.53 1.99
CA ALA A 59 -7.84 3.40 1.47
C ALA A 59 -8.35 4.83 1.28
N GLN A 60 -9.57 4.99 0.76
CA GLN A 60 -10.21 6.31 0.60
C GLN A 60 -10.44 6.98 1.96
N GLN A 61 -10.98 6.25 2.94
CA GLN A 61 -11.17 6.78 4.30
C GLN A 61 -9.85 7.21 4.95
N THR A 62 -8.77 6.45 4.73
CA THR A 62 -7.43 6.82 5.22
C THR A 62 -6.96 8.13 4.58
N LEU A 63 -7.10 8.26 3.25
CA LEU A 63 -6.73 9.47 2.54
C LEU A 63 -7.55 10.69 3.00
N ASP A 64 -8.86 10.50 3.20
CA ASP A 64 -9.75 11.59 3.66
C ASP A 64 -9.35 12.09 5.05
N GLU A 65 -9.01 11.20 5.98
CA GLU A 65 -8.52 11.61 7.31
C GLU A 65 -7.17 12.33 7.21
N ILE A 66 -6.25 11.86 6.36
CA ILE A 66 -4.97 12.55 6.11
C ILE A 66 -5.21 13.96 5.59
N LYS A 67 -6.07 14.13 4.57
CA LYS A 67 -6.42 15.45 4.02
C LYS A 67 -7.02 16.38 5.06
N LYS A 68 -7.92 15.87 5.92
CA LYS A 68 -8.51 16.64 7.02
C LYS A 68 -7.44 17.13 7.99
N ILE A 69 -6.50 16.28 8.40
CA ILE A 69 -5.40 16.64 9.32
C ILE A 69 -4.45 17.66 8.72
N LEU A 70 -4.19 17.54 7.42
CA LEU A 70 -3.33 18.48 6.69
C LEU A 70 -4.06 19.79 6.33
N GLY A 71 -5.38 19.81 6.37
CA GLY A 71 -6.19 20.95 5.96
C GLY A 71 -6.05 21.26 4.46
N ILE A 72 -5.94 20.23 3.62
CA ILE A 72 -5.69 20.38 2.18
C ILE A 72 -6.81 19.80 1.32
N GLU A 73 -7.04 20.47 0.19
CA GLU A 73 -7.80 19.94 -0.93
C GLU A 73 -6.86 19.82 -2.13
N ILE A 74 -6.62 18.60 -2.59
CA ILE A 74 -5.75 18.31 -3.73
C ILE A 74 -6.44 17.36 -4.72
N PRO A 75 -6.10 17.43 -6.01
CA PRO A 75 -6.57 16.47 -6.99
C PRO A 75 -6.31 15.04 -6.51
N THR A 76 -7.35 14.22 -6.56
CA THR A 76 -7.28 12.81 -6.14
C THR A 76 -7.71 11.91 -7.27
N ILE A 77 -6.84 10.95 -7.61
CA ILE A 77 -7.12 9.95 -8.63
C ILE A 77 -7.36 8.61 -7.95
N ILE A 78 -8.53 8.02 -8.24
CA ILE A 78 -8.91 6.69 -7.77
C ILE A 78 -8.63 5.71 -8.89
N SER A 79 -7.86 4.65 -8.61
CA SER A 79 -7.51 3.63 -9.60
C SER A 79 -7.57 2.22 -9.02
N PRO A 80 -8.25 1.28 -9.68
CA PRO A 80 -8.26 -0.12 -9.28
C PRO A 80 -6.88 -0.79 -9.46
N GLU A 81 -5.97 -0.20 -10.24
CA GLU A 81 -4.64 -0.75 -10.48
C GLU A 81 -3.75 -0.81 -9.23
N ILE A 82 -4.04 0.03 -8.23
CA ILE A 82 -3.31 0.06 -6.96
C ILE A 82 -4.08 -0.52 -5.78
N LYS A 83 -5.15 -1.28 -6.04
CA LYS A 83 -5.89 -1.98 -4.99
C LYS A 83 -5.11 -3.17 -4.40
N GLU A 84 -5.62 -3.74 -3.32
CA GLU A 84 -5.04 -4.88 -2.64
C GLU A 84 -4.99 -6.12 -3.55
N ARG A 85 -4.12 -7.07 -3.19
CA ARG A 85 -4.04 -8.40 -3.79
C ARG A 85 -5.39 -9.13 -3.64
N HIS A 86 -5.86 -9.75 -4.71
CA HIS A 86 -7.01 -10.64 -4.67
C HIS A 86 -6.58 -11.99 -4.07
N TYR A 87 -7.20 -12.36 -2.96
CA TYR A 87 -6.81 -13.59 -2.27
C TYR A 87 -7.59 -14.83 -2.74
N GLY A 88 -8.40 -14.72 -3.82
CA GLY A 88 -9.09 -15.86 -4.43
C GLY A 88 -9.87 -16.68 -3.40
N ASP A 89 -9.63 -17.98 -3.37
CA ASP A 89 -10.30 -18.93 -2.49
C ASP A 89 -10.01 -18.73 -0.99
N TYR A 90 -9.01 -17.94 -0.64
CA TYR A 90 -8.70 -17.56 0.75
C TYR A 90 -9.43 -16.31 1.22
N THR A 91 -10.10 -15.59 0.33
CA THR A 91 -10.88 -14.40 0.70
C THR A 91 -11.95 -14.75 1.71
N ASP A 92 -12.11 -13.90 2.73
CA ASP A 92 -13.03 -14.08 3.86
C ASP A 92 -12.68 -15.23 4.83
N LYS A 93 -11.55 -15.91 4.62
CA LYS A 93 -11.07 -16.94 5.56
C LYS A 93 -10.20 -16.33 6.67
N ASN A 94 -10.27 -16.94 7.84
CA ASN A 94 -9.40 -16.60 8.96
C ASN A 94 -7.96 -17.05 8.68
N LYS A 95 -6.99 -16.18 8.91
CA LYS A 95 -5.57 -16.44 8.59
C LYS A 95 -4.99 -17.61 9.38
N TRP A 96 -5.36 -17.74 10.64
CA TRP A 96 -4.85 -18.81 11.50
C TRP A 96 -5.47 -20.19 11.15
N GLU A 97 -6.71 -20.20 10.66
CA GLU A 97 -7.32 -21.43 10.14
C GLU A 97 -6.62 -21.91 8.87
N VAL A 98 -6.35 -20.98 7.93
CA VAL A 98 -5.58 -21.28 6.72
C VAL A 98 -4.16 -21.74 7.06
N GLU A 99 -3.50 -21.14 8.05
CA GLU A 99 -2.18 -21.57 8.51
C GLU A 99 -2.21 -23.02 9.05
N LYS A 100 -3.24 -23.40 9.81
CA LYS A 100 -3.42 -24.77 10.29
C LYS A 100 -3.65 -25.77 9.14
N GLU A 101 -4.39 -25.35 8.11
CA GLU A 101 -4.67 -26.20 6.93
C GLU A 101 -3.42 -26.42 6.06
N LEU A 102 -2.65 -25.34 5.79
CA LEU A 102 -1.51 -25.37 4.89
C LEU A 102 -0.19 -25.79 5.58
N GLY A 103 -0.09 -25.58 6.88
CA GLY A 103 1.17 -25.61 7.63
C GLY A 103 1.98 -24.33 7.47
N GLU A 104 2.89 -24.09 8.41
CA GLU A 104 3.66 -22.85 8.54
C GLU A 104 4.45 -22.47 7.28
N VAL A 105 5.10 -23.45 6.64
CA VAL A 105 5.96 -23.24 5.46
C VAL A 105 5.15 -22.71 4.28
N GLU A 106 4.08 -23.41 3.93
CA GLU A 106 3.23 -23.05 2.78
C GLU A 106 2.45 -21.76 3.07
N PHE A 107 2.00 -21.56 4.30
CA PHE A 107 1.36 -20.33 4.72
C PHE A 107 2.31 -19.12 4.62
N LYS A 108 3.57 -19.27 5.00
CA LYS A 108 4.59 -18.22 4.82
C LYS A 108 4.82 -17.92 3.35
N LYS A 109 4.90 -18.92 2.49
CA LYS A 109 5.02 -18.74 1.03
C LYS A 109 3.80 -17.99 0.48
N LEU A 110 2.59 -18.41 0.82
CA LEU A 110 1.34 -17.74 0.42
C LEU A 110 1.35 -16.25 0.77
N ARG A 111 1.79 -15.93 1.96
CA ARG A 111 1.78 -14.53 2.44
C ARG A 111 2.89 -13.66 1.87
N ARG A 112 4.07 -14.22 1.61
CA ARG A 112 5.30 -13.46 1.48
C ARG A 112 5.98 -13.58 0.13
N SER A 113 5.92 -14.75 -0.52
CA SER A 113 6.63 -15.00 -1.76
C SER A 113 6.11 -14.14 -2.92
N PHE A 114 6.99 -13.91 -3.89
CA PHE A 114 6.67 -13.08 -5.05
C PHE A 114 5.67 -13.75 -5.99
N ASP A 115 5.90 -15.02 -6.32
CA ASP A 115 5.18 -15.73 -7.38
C ASP A 115 4.32 -16.92 -6.91
N TYR A 116 4.12 -17.06 -5.58
CA TYR A 116 3.29 -18.12 -5.04
C TYR A 116 1.84 -17.99 -5.55
N PRO A 117 1.31 -19.02 -6.24
CA PRO A 117 -0.01 -18.95 -6.84
C PRO A 117 -1.11 -18.99 -5.78
N VAL A 118 -2.16 -18.21 -6.00
CA VAL A 118 -3.38 -18.21 -5.21
C VAL A 118 -4.52 -18.70 -6.07
N PRO A 119 -5.19 -19.81 -5.72
CA PRO A 119 -6.32 -20.31 -6.49
C PRO A 119 -7.40 -19.23 -6.66
N ASN A 120 -7.79 -18.93 -7.90
CA ASN A 120 -8.75 -17.88 -8.26
C ASN A 120 -8.40 -16.47 -7.77
N GLY A 121 -7.12 -16.21 -7.51
CA GLY A 121 -6.63 -14.94 -6.99
C GLY A 121 -5.33 -14.49 -7.65
N GLU A 122 -4.61 -13.62 -6.97
CA GLU A 122 -3.36 -13.02 -7.43
C GLU A 122 -2.17 -13.47 -6.58
N SER A 123 -1.04 -13.76 -7.23
CA SER A 123 0.28 -13.71 -6.60
C SER A 123 0.72 -12.26 -6.41
N LEU A 124 1.80 -12.02 -5.65
CA LEU A 124 2.40 -10.67 -5.58
C LEU A 124 2.93 -10.23 -6.95
N LYS A 125 3.39 -11.19 -7.78
CA LYS A 125 3.81 -10.94 -9.17
C LYS A 125 2.66 -10.41 -10.03
N ASP A 126 1.45 -10.92 -9.87
CA ASP A 126 0.28 -10.42 -10.59
C ASP A 126 -0.05 -8.99 -10.15
N VAL A 127 0.02 -8.70 -8.85
CA VAL A 127 -0.12 -7.33 -8.33
C VAL A 127 0.96 -6.41 -8.90
N TYR A 128 2.22 -6.86 -8.95
CA TYR A 128 3.33 -6.11 -9.56
C TYR A 128 3.05 -5.80 -11.03
N ASN A 129 2.58 -6.78 -11.79
CA ASN A 129 2.33 -6.66 -13.24
C ASN A 129 1.21 -5.69 -13.59
N ARG A 130 0.28 -5.36 -12.66
CA ARG A 130 -0.72 -4.31 -12.89
C ARG A 130 -0.33 -2.97 -12.26
N THR A 131 0.30 -2.99 -11.11
CA THR A 131 0.59 -1.78 -10.33
C THR A 131 1.79 -1.00 -10.88
N VAL A 132 2.87 -1.70 -11.26
CA VAL A 132 4.10 -1.04 -11.75
C VAL A 132 3.91 -0.38 -13.11
N PRO A 133 3.27 -0.98 -14.12
CA PRO A 133 2.97 -0.28 -15.38
C PRO A 133 2.08 0.95 -15.17
N TYR A 134 1.11 0.89 -14.26
CA TYR A 134 0.30 2.05 -13.90
C TYR A 134 1.16 3.16 -13.28
N PHE A 135 2.01 2.82 -12.31
CA PHE A 135 2.92 3.77 -11.67
C PHE A 135 3.83 4.46 -12.70
N THR A 136 4.45 3.70 -13.59
CA THR A 136 5.40 4.23 -14.58
C THR A 136 4.73 5.12 -15.61
N ARG A 137 3.47 4.82 -15.98
CA ARG A 137 2.71 5.59 -16.97
C ARG A 137 2.05 6.85 -16.38
N GLU A 138 1.47 6.75 -15.18
CA GLU A 138 0.60 7.79 -14.63
C GLU A 138 1.27 8.62 -13.52
N ILE A 139 2.06 7.98 -12.64
CA ILE A 139 2.57 8.60 -11.41
C ILE A 139 4.00 9.11 -11.58
N LEU A 140 4.88 8.30 -12.12
CA LEU A 140 6.29 8.65 -12.31
C LEU A 140 6.49 9.94 -13.14
N PRO A 141 5.70 10.23 -14.20
CA PRO A 141 5.80 11.50 -14.90
C PRO A 141 5.51 12.71 -14.00
N LYS A 142 4.56 12.61 -13.05
CA LYS A 142 4.25 13.68 -12.10
C LYS A 142 5.43 13.99 -11.18
N LEU A 143 6.11 12.96 -10.73
CA LEU A 143 7.34 13.11 -9.92
C LEU A 143 8.46 13.80 -10.71
N LYS A 144 8.64 13.43 -11.99
CA LYS A 144 9.61 14.07 -12.89
C LYS A 144 9.27 15.53 -13.19
N GLU A 145 7.99 15.89 -13.19
CA GLU A 145 7.52 17.29 -13.24
C GLU A 145 7.79 18.07 -11.94
N GLY A 146 8.34 17.44 -10.91
CA GLY A 146 8.64 18.05 -9.61
C GLY A 146 7.45 18.08 -8.64
N LYS A 147 6.35 17.35 -8.94
CA LYS A 147 5.17 17.30 -8.08
C LYS A 147 5.37 16.33 -6.92
N ASN A 148 4.93 16.72 -5.75
CA ASN A 148 4.88 15.86 -4.57
C ASN A 148 3.62 15.01 -4.62
N VAL A 149 3.80 13.70 -4.58
CA VAL A 149 2.74 12.71 -4.77
C VAL A 149 2.50 11.92 -3.50
N LEU A 150 1.23 11.83 -3.08
CA LEU A 150 0.77 10.96 -1.99
C LEU A 150 0.05 9.76 -2.57
N ILE A 151 0.47 8.55 -2.21
CA ILE A 151 -0.22 7.29 -2.54
C ILE A 151 -0.71 6.65 -1.25
N VAL A 152 -2.02 6.52 -1.11
CA VAL A 152 -2.65 5.78 -0.01
C VAL A 152 -3.23 4.50 -0.58
N ALA A 153 -2.63 3.37 -0.23
CA ALA A 153 -2.94 2.08 -0.84
C ALA A 153 -2.81 0.91 0.16
N HIS A 154 -2.42 -0.27 -0.30
CA HIS A 154 -2.54 -1.53 0.42
C HIS A 154 -1.19 -2.22 0.59
N GLY A 155 -1.14 -3.19 1.51
CA GLY A 155 0.09 -3.90 1.82
C GLY A 155 0.80 -4.47 0.59
N ASN A 156 0.10 -5.22 -0.25
CA ASN A 156 0.74 -5.85 -1.41
C ASN A 156 0.96 -4.91 -2.60
N SER A 157 0.07 -3.96 -2.87
CA SER A 157 0.31 -2.96 -3.92
C SER A 157 1.50 -2.06 -3.58
N LEU A 158 1.65 -1.65 -2.32
CA LEU A 158 2.82 -0.88 -1.88
C LEU A 158 4.10 -1.73 -1.85
N ARG A 159 4.03 -3.03 -1.47
CA ARG A 159 5.19 -3.95 -1.58
C ARG A 159 5.65 -4.09 -3.03
N ALA A 160 4.71 -4.20 -3.97
CA ALA A 160 5.02 -4.28 -5.40
C ALA A 160 5.71 -2.99 -5.90
N LEU A 161 5.21 -1.82 -5.52
CA LEU A 161 5.83 -0.54 -5.86
C LEU A 161 7.21 -0.37 -5.21
N THR A 162 7.33 -0.73 -3.94
CA THR A 162 8.62 -0.68 -3.21
C THR A 162 9.64 -1.61 -3.86
N LYS A 163 9.23 -2.84 -4.24
CA LYS A 163 10.09 -3.78 -4.99
C LYS A 163 10.64 -3.15 -6.26
N TYR A 164 9.79 -2.48 -7.03
CA TYR A 164 10.20 -1.82 -8.28
C TYR A 164 11.15 -0.65 -8.00
N ILE A 165 10.78 0.24 -7.08
CA ILE A 165 11.52 1.49 -6.80
C ILE A 165 12.89 1.20 -6.18
N GLU A 166 12.97 0.22 -5.30
CA GLU A 166 14.20 -0.14 -4.57
C GLU A 166 14.97 -1.30 -5.24
N ASN A 167 14.48 -1.83 -6.36
CA ASN A 167 15.06 -2.97 -7.06
C ASN A 167 15.29 -4.20 -6.15
N ILE A 168 14.30 -4.51 -5.30
CA ILE A 168 14.34 -5.65 -4.39
C ILE A 168 14.23 -6.95 -5.20
N SER A 169 15.01 -7.97 -4.86
CA SER A 169 14.96 -9.29 -5.52
C SER A 169 13.62 -10.01 -5.27
N ASP A 170 13.36 -11.07 -6.03
CA ASP A 170 12.17 -11.91 -5.84
C ASP A 170 12.22 -12.68 -4.51
N GLU A 171 13.42 -13.00 -4.03
CA GLU A 171 13.65 -13.64 -2.74
C GLU A 171 13.47 -12.64 -1.58
N ASP A 172 14.13 -11.47 -1.67
CA ASP A 172 14.17 -10.51 -0.56
C ASP A 172 12.83 -9.81 -0.32
N ILE A 173 11.94 -9.75 -1.32
CA ILE A 173 10.60 -9.17 -1.14
C ILE A 173 9.79 -9.91 -0.07
N ALA A 174 10.11 -11.16 0.22
CA ALA A 174 9.46 -11.94 1.26
C ALA A 174 9.63 -11.32 2.65
N ASP A 175 10.72 -10.60 2.89
CA ASP A 175 11.04 -10.00 4.19
C ASP A 175 10.46 -8.58 4.34
N LEU A 176 9.98 -7.98 3.25
CA LEU A 176 9.35 -6.65 3.33
C LEU A 176 7.95 -6.73 3.92
N GLU A 177 7.74 -6.07 5.04
CA GLU A 177 6.44 -5.82 5.63
C GLU A 177 6.16 -4.32 5.71
N ILE A 178 4.92 -3.95 5.42
CA ILE A 178 4.43 -2.56 5.55
C ILE A 178 3.20 -2.63 6.45
N PRO A 179 3.30 -2.31 7.74
CA PRO A 179 2.18 -2.28 8.69
C PRO A 179 1.09 -1.28 8.29
N THR A 180 -0.14 -1.46 8.80
CA THR A 180 -1.22 -0.48 8.64
C THR A 180 -0.81 0.89 9.20
N GLY A 181 -1.16 1.95 8.51
CA GLY A 181 -0.81 3.32 8.90
C GLY A 181 0.66 3.71 8.69
N GLN A 182 1.52 2.79 8.25
CA GLN A 182 2.93 3.11 8.00
C GLN A 182 3.07 4.13 6.88
N VAL A 183 3.95 5.10 7.10
CA VAL A 183 4.33 6.14 6.14
C VAL A 183 5.76 5.89 5.66
N ILE A 184 5.95 5.85 4.34
CA ILE A 184 7.27 5.79 3.70
C ILE A 184 7.43 7.01 2.82
N VAL A 185 8.49 7.79 3.05
CA VAL A 185 8.79 9.00 2.30
C VAL A 185 10.04 8.77 1.45
N TYR A 186 9.89 8.88 0.14
CA TYR A 186 10.99 8.89 -0.80
C TYR A 186 11.24 10.31 -1.29
N LYS A 187 12.50 10.76 -1.27
CA LYS A 187 12.95 11.93 -2.00
C LYS A 187 13.44 11.49 -3.37
N MET A 188 12.92 12.10 -4.42
CA MET A 188 13.17 11.72 -5.81
C MET A 188 13.96 12.81 -6.53
N ASP A 189 14.89 12.38 -7.40
CA ASP A 189 15.55 13.30 -8.32
C ASP A 189 14.66 13.65 -9.54
N PRO A 190 15.08 14.59 -10.42
CA PRO A 190 14.31 14.94 -11.61
C PRO A 190 14.16 13.79 -12.64
N GLU A 191 15.01 12.79 -12.58
CA GLU A 191 14.96 11.59 -13.42
C GLU A 191 14.02 10.52 -12.85
N GLY A 192 13.49 10.76 -11.63
CA GLY A 192 12.58 9.84 -10.95
C GLY A 192 13.29 8.70 -10.23
N LYS A 193 14.54 8.90 -9.82
CA LYS A 193 15.30 7.96 -9.01
C LYS A 193 15.27 8.36 -7.53
N VAL A 194 15.35 7.38 -6.66
CA VAL A 194 15.38 7.61 -5.20
C VAL A 194 16.72 8.20 -4.77
N ILE A 195 16.67 9.33 -4.07
CA ILE A 195 17.81 9.94 -3.39
C ILE A 195 17.90 9.46 -1.94
N SER A 196 16.76 9.42 -1.26
CA SER A 196 16.66 8.97 0.14
C SER A 196 15.31 8.37 0.44
N LYS A 197 15.27 7.53 1.47
CA LYS A 197 14.08 6.90 2.03
C LYS A 197 14.02 7.18 3.53
N GLU A 198 12.84 7.49 4.03
CA GLU A 198 12.54 7.65 5.44
C GLU A 198 11.26 6.90 5.77
N ILE A 199 11.25 6.13 6.85
CA ILE A 199 10.05 5.49 7.39
C ILE A 199 9.63 6.30 8.60
N ARG A 200 8.36 6.73 8.64
CA ARG A 200 7.79 7.51 9.71
C ARG A 200 6.70 6.73 10.44
N GLY A 201 6.66 6.83 11.76
CA GLY A 201 5.60 6.26 12.58
C GLY A 201 5.62 4.73 12.70
N ALA A 202 6.74 4.09 12.41
CA ALA A 202 6.96 2.67 12.70
C ALA A 202 7.81 2.55 13.96
N GLU A 203 7.24 2.13 15.06
CA GLU A 203 7.88 1.37 16.14
C GLU A 203 7.27 -0.02 16.20
#